data_c73e6bef0d01b970ee36b6ab61b53c0f
#
_entry.id   c73e6bef0d01b970ee36b6ab61b53c0f
#
_cell.length_a   1.000
_cell.length_b   1.000
_cell.length_c   1.000
_cell.angle_alpha   90.00
_cell.angle_beta   90.00
_cell.angle_gamma   90.00
#
_symmetry.space_group_name_H-M   'P 1'
#
loop_
_entity.id
_entity.type
_entity.pdbx_description
1 polymer ?
#
loop_
_entity_poly.entity_id
_entity_poly.type
_entity_poly.pdbx_seq_one_letter_code
_entity_poly.pdbx_strand_id
1 'polypeptide(L)'
;MEESKELQGFYKIFRAVIYISVLLEFFEYAIDPAMLDHWGGILTDIHGRIKRWMIYNDGNLVYSKVATFLLICITCIGTRNKKHLEFDARRQVLYPLISGLLMIVLSVWLFHHPMETRFYTLPLNTIFYMATTLVGVILVHIALDNISKFIKEGLGKDRFNFENESFEQCEEKVENEYSVNIPMRYYYKGKFRKGWISISNCFRGTWVVGTPGSGKTFSIIEPFIRQHSAKGFAMVVYDYKFPTLATKLYYHYKKNQKLGKVPKGCKFNIINFVDVEYSRRVNPIQAKYINNLAAASETAETLLESLQKGKKEGGGGSDQFFQTSAVNFLAACIYFFVNYEREPYDANGKKLYAEKRQDPQTKFWKPTGVVRDREGGNIVEPAYWLGKYSDMPHILSFLNESYQTIFEVLETDNEVAPLLGPFQTALKNKAMEQLEGMIGTLRVYTSRLATKESYWVFHRDGDDFDLKVSDPKNPSYLLIANDPGNGKYHRRAERFDSKSTCYPCEYGSGKEHSGKHHRG
;
A
#
# COMPACT_ATOMS: atom_id res chain seq x y z
N MET A 1 6.20 17.20 3.51
CA MET A 1 4.81 17.31 4.04
C MET A 1 4.71 18.26 5.23
N GLU A 2 5.76 18.43 6.03
CA GLU A 2 5.82 19.40 7.14
C GLU A 2 5.96 20.84 6.66
N GLU A 3 6.85 21.14 5.71
CA GLU A 3 6.96 22.48 5.08
C GLU A 3 5.63 23.03 4.56
N SER A 4 4.73 22.16 4.09
CA SER A 4 3.42 22.59 3.58
C SER A 4 2.42 22.96 4.70
N LYS A 5 2.64 22.52 5.93
CA LYS A 5 1.79 22.85 7.08
C LYS A 5 2.22 24.18 7.73
N GLU A 6 3.51 24.42 7.81
CA GLU A 6 4.07 25.69 8.32
C GLU A 6 3.67 26.86 7.43
N LEU A 7 3.84 26.72 6.11
CA LEU A 7 3.37 27.72 5.15
C LEU A 7 1.87 28.02 5.28
N GLN A 8 1.03 27.02 5.57
CA GLN A 8 -0.41 27.24 5.82
C GLN A 8 -0.67 28.08 7.08
N GLY A 9 0.14 27.92 8.12
CA GLY A 9 0.10 28.75 9.33
C GLY A 9 0.35 30.21 9.01
N PHE A 10 1.41 30.50 8.24
CA PHE A 10 1.74 31.86 7.81
C PHE A 10 0.65 32.52 6.98
N TYR A 11 0.03 31.81 6.04
CA TYR A 11 -1.07 32.37 5.25
C TYR A 11 -2.29 32.72 6.07
N LYS A 12 -2.62 31.93 7.10
CA LYS A 12 -3.72 32.28 8.02
C LYS A 12 -3.41 33.57 8.78
N ILE A 13 -2.18 33.76 9.21
CA ILE A 13 -1.72 34.97 9.89
C ILE A 13 -1.82 36.19 8.97
N PHE A 14 -1.29 36.08 7.74
CA PHE A 14 -1.38 37.18 6.77
C PHE A 14 -2.82 37.56 6.42
N ARG A 15 -3.73 36.60 6.30
CA ARG A 15 -5.16 36.89 6.11
C ARG A 15 -5.76 37.61 7.32
N ALA A 16 -5.37 37.25 8.53
CA ALA A 16 -5.80 37.94 9.74
C ALA A 16 -5.32 39.40 9.75
N VAL A 17 -4.11 39.67 9.27
CA VAL A 17 -3.55 41.05 9.18
C VAL A 17 -4.40 41.96 8.29
N ILE A 18 -4.99 41.45 7.17
CA ILE A 18 -5.91 42.25 6.34
C ILE A 18 -7.11 42.74 7.14
N TYR A 19 -7.74 41.85 7.88
CA TYR A 19 -8.95 42.21 8.67
C TYR A 19 -8.59 43.04 9.90
N ILE A 20 -7.41 42.82 10.48
CA ILE A 20 -6.87 43.70 11.55
C ILE A 20 -6.64 45.12 11.01
N SER A 21 -6.09 45.26 9.79
CA SER A 21 -5.92 46.58 9.16
C SER A 21 -7.27 47.30 8.96
N VAL A 22 -8.32 46.56 8.54
CA VAL A 22 -9.66 47.15 8.42
C VAL A 22 -10.25 47.53 9.78
N LEU A 23 -10.01 46.72 10.82
CA LEU A 23 -10.43 47.05 12.19
C LEU A 23 -9.72 48.28 12.75
N LEU A 24 -8.44 48.42 12.46
CA LEU A 24 -7.67 49.62 12.84
C LEU A 24 -8.19 50.85 12.12
N GLU A 25 -8.55 50.74 10.85
CA GLU A 25 -9.19 51.79 10.08
C GLU A 25 -10.53 52.21 10.70
N PHE A 26 -11.37 51.27 11.08
CA PHE A 26 -12.63 51.58 11.76
C PHE A 26 -12.43 52.20 13.13
N PHE A 27 -11.43 51.76 13.87
CA PHE A 27 -11.07 52.31 15.17
C PHE A 27 -10.64 53.78 15.04
N GLU A 28 -9.92 54.14 13.98
CA GLU A 28 -9.41 55.51 13.76
C GLU A 28 -10.50 56.44 13.22
N TYR A 29 -11.30 55.98 12.24
CA TYR A 29 -12.20 56.87 11.48
C TYR A 29 -13.67 56.74 11.87
N ALA A 30 -14.11 55.63 12.46
CA ALA A 30 -15.52 55.39 12.76
C ALA A 30 -15.88 55.69 14.23
N ILE A 31 -14.91 55.71 15.14
CA ILE A 31 -15.14 55.91 16.56
C ILE A 31 -14.85 57.38 16.89
N ASP A 32 -15.84 58.06 17.50
CA ASP A 32 -15.70 59.44 17.97
C ASP A 32 -14.69 59.49 19.16
N PRO A 33 -13.65 60.36 19.11
CA PRO A 33 -12.71 60.52 20.21
C PRO A 33 -13.40 60.77 21.58
N ALA A 34 -14.52 61.46 21.58
CA ALA A 34 -15.31 61.71 22.80
C ALA A 34 -15.88 60.45 23.45
N MET A 35 -16.09 59.37 22.67
CA MET A 35 -16.50 58.06 23.17
C MET A 35 -15.32 57.31 23.81
N LEU A 36 -14.10 57.51 23.32
CA LEU A 36 -12.88 56.85 23.83
C LEU A 36 -12.53 57.34 25.23
N ASP A 37 -12.79 58.63 25.53
CA ASP A 37 -12.56 59.19 26.85
C ASP A 37 -13.45 58.55 27.93
N HIS A 38 -14.64 58.07 27.55
CA HIS A 38 -15.56 57.38 28.46
C HIS A 38 -15.07 55.96 28.80
N TRP A 39 -14.24 55.33 27.95
CA TRP A 39 -13.75 53.95 28.08
C TRP A 39 -12.35 53.83 28.71
N GLY A 40 -11.74 54.96 29.13
CA GLY A 40 -10.49 55.02 29.86
C GLY A 40 -9.26 55.41 29.01
N GLY A 41 -8.30 56.04 29.63
CA GLY A 41 -7.13 56.68 28.97
C GLY A 41 -6.21 55.75 28.15
N ILE A 42 -6.32 54.41 28.33
CA ILE A 42 -5.53 53.45 27.53
C ILE A 42 -5.97 53.44 26.06
N LEU A 43 -7.25 53.53 25.78
CA LEU A 43 -7.76 53.52 24.41
C LEU A 43 -7.49 54.83 23.69
N THR A 44 -7.52 55.96 24.37
CA THR A 44 -7.10 57.27 23.83
C THR A 44 -5.63 57.30 23.52
N ASP A 45 -4.77 56.71 24.36
CA ASP A 45 -3.35 56.58 24.09
C ASP A 45 -3.06 55.70 22.87
N ILE A 46 -3.78 54.60 22.70
CA ILE A 46 -3.67 53.70 21.54
C ILE A 46 -4.12 54.46 20.26
N HIS A 47 -5.25 55.12 20.29
CA HIS A 47 -5.73 55.97 19.20
C HIS A 47 -4.70 57.02 18.80
N GLY A 48 -4.14 57.78 19.77
CA GLY A 48 -3.11 58.74 19.51
C GLY A 48 -1.78 58.19 18.95
N ARG A 49 -1.50 56.89 19.23
CA ARG A 49 -0.34 56.19 18.63
C ARG A 49 -0.61 55.77 17.19
N ILE A 50 -1.82 55.25 16.91
CA ILE A 50 -2.22 54.82 15.57
C ILE A 50 -2.29 56.01 14.61
N LYS A 51 -2.84 57.12 15.06
CA LYS A 51 -2.91 58.39 14.30
C LYS A 51 -1.57 58.91 13.83
N ARG A 52 -0.47 58.57 14.55
CA ARG A 52 0.91 58.94 14.13
C ARG A 52 1.44 58.07 13.00
N TRP A 53 0.79 56.97 12.67
CA TRP A 53 1.25 56.13 11.56
C TRP A 53 0.94 56.85 10.23
N MET A 54 1.88 56.84 9.30
CA MET A 54 1.75 57.49 8.00
C MET A 54 0.48 57.09 7.22
N ILE A 55 0.00 55.87 7.44
CA ILE A 55 -1.20 55.31 6.80
C ILE A 55 -2.49 55.97 7.31
N TYR A 56 -2.53 56.40 8.57
CA TYR A 56 -3.68 56.98 9.26
C TYR A 56 -3.51 58.44 9.60
N ASN A 57 -2.35 59.02 9.26
CA ASN A 57 -2.05 60.43 9.44
C ASN A 57 -2.84 61.29 8.45
N ASP A 58 -3.07 62.52 8.75
CA ASP A 58 -3.72 63.55 7.91
C ASP A 58 -5.22 63.35 7.57
N GLY A 59 -5.91 62.40 8.16
CA GLY A 59 -7.34 62.16 7.93
C GLY A 59 -7.70 61.71 6.51
N ASN A 60 -6.71 61.26 5.73
CA ASN A 60 -6.94 60.84 4.36
C ASN A 60 -7.23 59.35 4.27
N LEU A 61 -8.51 59.01 4.28
CA LEU A 61 -8.99 57.62 4.21
C LEU A 61 -8.47 56.86 2.98
N VAL A 62 -8.06 57.56 1.91
CA VAL A 62 -7.56 56.92 0.68
C VAL A 62 -6.27 56.15 0.92
N TYR A 63 -5.35 56.66 1.79
CA TYR A 63 -4.11 55.94 2.11
C TYR A 63 -4.35 54.63 2.81
N SER A 64 -5.30 54.59 3.75
CA SER A 64 -5.70 53.36 4.40
C SER A 64 -6.27 52.32 3.43
N LYS A 65 -7.15 52.75 2.49
CA LYS A 65 -7.69 51.88 1.45
C LYS A 65 -6.64 51.32 0.52
N VAL A 66 -5.70 52.15 0.08
CA VAL A 66 -4.57 51.70 -0.76
C VAL A 66 -3.67 50.72 -0.01
N ALA A 67 -3.38 50.98 1.25
CA ALA A 67 -2.57 50.07 2.08
C ALA A 67 -3.24 48.72 2.26
N THR A 68 -4.56 48.70 2.54
CA THR A 68 -5.35 47.46 2.66
C THR A 68 -5.39 46.71 1.34
N PHE A 69 -5.54 47.41 0.21
CA PHE A 69 -5.52 46.77 -1.13
C PHE A 69 -4.17 46.13 -1.44
N LEU A 70 -3.05 46.84 -1.15
CA LEU A 70 -1.69 46.28 -1.32
C LEU A 70 -1.45 45.07 -0.42
N LEU A 71 -1.95 45.09 0.82
CA LEU A 71 -1.90 43.97 1.74
C LEU A 71 -2.65 42.73 1.18
N ILE A 72 -3.81 42.94 0.57
CA ILE A 72 -4.57 41.87 -0.08
C ILE A 72 -3.77 41.32 -1.26
N CYS A 73 -3.19 42.17 -2.11
CA CYS A 73 -2.36 41.72 -3.24
C CYS A 73 -1.19 40.85 -2.79
N ILE A 74 -0.43 41.29 -1.78
CA ILE A 74 0.72 40.54 -1.23
C ILE A 74 0.28 39.22 -0.66
N THR A 75 -0.80 39.20 0.11
CA THR A 75 -1.32 37.98 0.75
C THR A 75 -1.80 36.97 -0.27
N CYS A 76 -2.46 37.41 -1.35
CA CYS A 76 -2.98 36.53 -2.38
C CYS A 76 -1.89 35.85 -3.22
N ILE A 77 -0.65 36.38 -3.30
CA ILE A 77 0.47 35.74 -3.99
C ILE A 77 0.78 34.36 -3.37
N GLY A 78 0.53 34.18 -2.08
CA GLY A 78 0.81 32.96 -1.33
C GLY A 78 -0.27 31.88 -1.34
N THR A 79 -1.44 32.08 -1.95
CA THR A 79 -2.55 31.12 -1.83
C THR A 79 -2.27 29.78 -2.49
N ARG A 80 -2.84 28.71 -1.89
CA ARG A 80 -2.66 27.33 -2.33
C ARG A 80 -3.60 26.99 -3.48
N ASN A 81 -3.06 26.32 -4.51
CA ASN A 81 -3.87 25.82 -5.63
C ASN A 81 -4.81 24.69 -5.17
N LYS A 82 -6.07 24.72 -5.60
CA LYS A 82 -7.00 23.59 -5.51
C LYS A 82 -7.16 23.01 -6.92
N LYS A 83 -6.74 21.76 -7.10
CA LYS A 83 -6.96 21.02 -8.34
C LYS A 83 -8.48 20.93 -8.64
N HIS A 84 -8.87 21.14 -9.89
CA HIS A 84 -10.22 21.00 -10.43
C HIS A 84 -11.25 22.03 -9.93
N LEU A 85 -11.04 23.29 -10.26
CA LEU A 85 -12.14 24.26 -10.29
C LEU A 85 -12.44 24.59 -11.76
N GLU A 86 -13.68 24.39 -12.17
CA GLU A 86 -14.18 25.02 -13.39
C GLU A 86 -14.03 26.53 -13.20
N PHE A 87 -13.06 27.12 -13.87
CA PHE A 87 -12.73 28.54 -13.70
C PHE A 87 -13.57 29.38 -14.64
N ASP A 88 -14.52 30.12 -14.07
CA ASP A 88 -15.29 31.16 -14.79
C ASP A 88 -14.71 32.53 -14.39
N ALA A 89 -13.87 33.08 -15.28
CA ALA A 89 -13.24 34.38 -15.07
C ALA A 89 -14.24 35.51 -14.80
N ARG A 90 -15.44 35.49 -15.44
CA ARG A 90 -16.42 36.53 -15.26
C ARG A 90 -17.06 36.49 -13.87
N ARG A 91 -17.51 35.32 -13.43
CA ARG A 91 -18.21 35.16 -12.16
C ARG A 91 -17.29 35.14 -10.95
N GLN A 92 -16.11 34.58 -11.10
CA GLN A 92 -15.21 34.36 -9.96
C GLN A 92 -14.16 35.48 -9.76
N VAL A 93 -13.90 36.27 -10.80
CA VAL A 93 -12.91 37.36 -10.74
C VAL A 93 -13.55 38.70 -11.11
N LEU A 94 -14.10 38.84 -12.29
CA LEU A 94 -14.51 40.16 -12.82
C LEU A 94 -15.61 40.78 -11.98
N TYR A 95 -16.70 40.06 -11.73
CA TYR A 95 -17.81 40.61 -10.94
C TYR A 95 -17.45 40.92 -9.50
N PRO A 96 -16.77 40.05 -8.73
CA PRO A 96 -16.35 40.37 -7.37
C PRO A 96 -15.33 41.54 -7.32
N LEU A 97 -14.41 41.60 -8.30
CA LEU A 97 -13.42 42.68 -8.34
C LEU A 97 -14.08 44.04 -8.60
N ILE A 98 -14.91 44.14 -9.62
CA ILE A 98 -15.57 45.39 -9.96
C ILE A 98 -16.53 45.83 -8.85
N SER A 99 -17.38 44.93 -8.38
CA SER A 99 -18.33 45.24 -7.29
C SER A 99 -17.59 45.57 -5.98
N GLY A 100 -16.48 44.89 -5.66
CA GLY A 100 -15.68 45.17 -4.49
C GLY A 100 -14.99 46.52 -4.54
N LEU A 101 -14.41 46.89 -5.69
CA LEU A 101 -13.81 48.23 -5.91
C LEU A 101 -14.89 49.34 -5.85
N LEU A 102 -16.04 49.13 -6.45
CA LEU A 102 -17.15 50.09 -6.36
C LEU A 102 -17.61 50.29 -4.90
N MET A 103 -17.72 49.22 -4.14
CA MET A 103 -18.06 49.31 -2.70
C MET A 103 -16.99 50.06 -1.89
N ILE A 104 -15.70 49.88 -2.19
CA ILE A 104 -14.61 50.63 -1.57
C ILE A 104 -14.70 52.12 -1.92
N VAL A 105 -14.94 52.47 -3.18
CA VAL A 105 -15.12 53.86 -3.60
C VAL A 105 -16.37 54.48 -2.95
N LEU A 106 -17.49 53.73 -2.93
CA LEU A 106 -18.69 54.16 -2.24
C LEU A 106 -18.46 54.41 -0.76
N SER A 107 -17.63 53.57 -0.10
CA SER A 107 -17.31 53.77 1.32
C SER A 107 -16.58 55.09 1.57
N VAL A 108 -15.64 55.48 0.69
CA VAL A 108 -14.96 56.78 0.80
C VAL A 108 -15.94 57.91 0.60
N TRP A 109 -16.84 57.81 -0.36
CA TRP A 109 -17.88 58.83 -0.61
C TRP A 109 -18.82 58.95 0.59
N LEU A 110 -19.31 57.85 1.17
CA LEU A 110 -20.17 57.85 2.36
C LEU A 110 -19.51 58.48 3.57
N PHE A 111 -18.20 58.27 3.73
CA PHE A 111 -17.46 58.87 4.82
C PHE A 111 -17.43 60.40 4.73
N HIS A 112 -17.29 61.00 3.54
CA HIS A 112 -17.19 62.42 3.33
C HIS A 112 -18.57 63.14 3.28
N HIS A 113 -19.68 62.39 3.25
CA HIS A 113 -21.03 62.96 3.22
C HIS A 113 -21.78 62.55 4.50
N PRO A 114 -21.67 63.36 5.58
CA PRO A 114 -22.35 63.11 6.84
C PRO A 114 -23.87 63.11 6.68
N MET A 115 -24.58 62.16 7.30
CA MET A 115 -26.00 62.11 7.38
C MET A 115 -26.45 62.58 8.77
N GLU A 116 -27.53 63.35 8.86
CA GLU A 116 -28.04 63.85 10.13
C GLU A 116 -28.67 62.74 11.00
N THR A 117 -29.12 61.65 10.33
CA THR A 117 -29.73 60.49 11.01
C THR A 117 -28.70 59.70 11.78
N ARG A 118 -28.98 59.41 13.03
CA ARG A 118 -28.14 58.60 13.92
C ARG A 118 -28.84 57.32 14.32
N PHE A 119 -28.08 56.25 14.41
CA PHE A 119 -28.52 55.01 14.99
C PHE A 119 -27.73 54.80 16.30
N TYR A 120 -28.43 54.95 17.44
CA TYR A 120 -27.78 55.09 18.76
C TYR A 120 -26.81 56.28 18.79
N THR A 121 -25.56 56.01 19.00
CA THR A 121 -24.51 57.02 19.14
C THR A 121 -23.75 57.30 17.83
N LEU A 122 -23.90 56.39 16.81
CA LEU A 122 -23.15 56.50 15.54
C LEU A 122 -24.03 57.14 14.45
N PRO A 123 -23.44 58.04 13.63
CA PRO A 123 -24.11 58.51 12.42
C PRO A 123 -24.37 57.38 11.45
N LEU A 124 -25.49 57.40 10.74
CA LEU A 124 -25.88 56.31 9.84
C LEU A 124 -24.89 56.11 8.66
N ASN A 125 -24.29 57.20 8.20
CA ASN A 125 -23.23 57.16 7.17
C ASN A 125 -21.99 56.38 7.64
N THR A 126 -21.64 56.46 8.91
CA THR A 126 -20.51 55.69 9.49
C THR A 126 -20.78 54.19 9.48
N ILE A 127 -22.02 53.80 9.77
CA ILE A 127 -22.42 52.39 9.73
C ILE A 127 -22.36 51.87 8.29
N PHE A 128 -22.93 52.63 7.34
CA PHE A 128 -22.84 52.27 5.92
C PHE A 128 -21.40 52.27 5.40
N TYR A 129 -20.58 53.22 5.81
CA TYR A 129 -19.14 53.22 5.51
C TYR A 129 -18.44 51.93 5.99
N MET A 130 -18.65 51.52 7.22
CA MET A 130 -18.07 50.28 7.75
C MET A 130 -18.57 49.05 6.98
N ALA A 131 -19.87 48.97 6.74
CA ALA A 131 -20.47 47.85 6.02
C ALA A 131 -19.96 47.73 4.58
N THR A 132 -19.95 48.85 3.82
CA THR A 132 -19.50 48.88 2.42
C THR A 132 -17.99 48.62 2.33
N THR A 133 -17.17 49.11 3.28
CA THR A 133 -15.74 48.79 3.36
C THR A 133 -15.52 47.30 3.57
N LEU A 134 -16.19 46.69 4.56
CA LEU A 134 -16.00 45.27 4.88
C LEU A 134 -16.41 44.38 3.70
N VAL A 135 -17.57 44.63 3.09
CA VAL A 135 -18.05 43.89 1.92
C VAL A 135 -17.10 44.07 0.75
N GLY A 136 -16.66 45.30 0.49
CA GLY A 136 -15.71 45.63 -0.58
C GLY A 136 -14.38 44.89 -0.45
N VAL A 137 -13.78 44.90 0.76
CA VAL A 137 -12.52 44.18 1.07
C VAL A 137 -12.70 42.67 0.87
N ILE A 138 -13.80 42.09 1.34
CA ILE A 138 -14.07 40.66 1.16
C ILE A 138 -14.17 40.29 -0.33
N LEU A 139 -14.89 41.07 -1.11
CA LEU A 139 -15.08 40.83 -2.56
C LEU A 139 -13.76 40.95 -3.33
N VAL A 140 -12.95 41.97 -3.04
CA VAL A 140 -11.62 42.15 -3.65
C VAL A 140 -10.69 40.99 -3.24
N HIS A 141 -10.71 40.59 -1.96
CA HIS A 141 -9.92 39.46 -1.49
C HIS A 141 -10.28 38.16 -2.22
N ILE A 142 -11.58 37.84 -2.39
CA ILE A 142 -12.06 36.69 -3.14
C ILE A 142 -11.57 36.73 -4.60
N ALA A 143 -11.68 37.88 -5.24
CA ALA A 143 -11.24 38.04 -6.62
C ALA A 143 -9.75 37.81 -6.81
N LEU A 144 -8.91 38.44 -5.98
CA LEU A 144 -7.45 38.32 -6.06
C LEU A 144 -6.96 36.92 -5.65
N ASP A 145 -7.63 36.27 -4.68
CA ASP A 145 -7.36 34.89 -4.32
C ASP A 145 -7.62 33.93 -5.51
N ASN A 146 -8.71 34.15 -6.25
CA ASN A 146 -9.04 33.38 -7.44
C ASN A 146 -8.08 33.66 -8.61
N ILE A 147 -7.64 34.90 -8.82
CA ILE A 147 -6.59 35.23 -9.80
C ILE A 147 -5.29 34.50 -9.48
N SER A 148 -4.86 34.52 -8.22
CA SER A 148 -3.64 33.84 -7.80
C SER A 148 -3.72 32.33 -8.02
N LYS A 149 -4.86 31.71 -7.72
CA LYS A 149 -5.09 30.28 -8.00
C LYS A 149 -5.01 29.98 -9.48
N PHE A 150 -5.60 30.83 -10.33
CA PHE A 150 -5.58 30.67 -11.79
C PHE A 150 -4.16 30.79 -12.36
N ILE A 151 -3.40 31.82 -11.94
CA ILE A 151 -1.99 31.99 -12.36
C ILE A 151 -1.15 30.78 -11.96
N LYS A 152 -1.30 30.28 -10.73
CA LYS A 152 -0.56 29.10 -10.26
C LYS A 152 -0.96 27.81 -10.96
N GLU A 153 -2.20 27.66 -11.34
CA GLU A 153 -2.64 26.54 -12.16
C GLU A 153 -2.01 26.60 -13.56
N GLY A 154 -1.85 27.79 -14.12
CA GLY A 154 -1.18 28.02 -15.39
C GLY A 154 0.33 27.80 -15.35
N LEU A 155 0.99 28.11 -14.22
CA LEU A 155 2.45 27.92 -14.05
C LEU A 155 2.88 26.44 -13.96
N GLY A 156 1.95 25.52 -13.65
CA GLY A 156 2.21 24.08 -13.64
C GLY A 156 1.94 23.39 -14.97
N LYS A 157 1.49 24.12 -16.00
CA LYS A 157 1.26 23.56 -17.34
C LYS A 157 2.56 23.55 -18.14
N ASP A 158 2.76 22.48 -18.89
CA ASP A 158 3.88 22.36 -19.80
C ASP A 158 3.91 23.57 -20.78
N ARG A 159 5.04 24.25 -20.84
CA ARG A 159 5.26 25.43 -21.66
C ARG A 159 5.09 25.14 -23.17
N PHE A 160 5.28 23.88 -23.54
CA PHE A 160 5.15 23.38 -24.91
C PHE A 160 3.84 22.64 -25.16
N ASN A 161 2.99 22.48 -24.15
CA ASN A 161 1.71 21.79 -24.25
C ASN A 161 0.58 22.60 -23.57
N PHE A 162 0.26 23.75 -24.14
CA PHE A 162 -0.77 24.66 -23.63
C PHE A 162 -2.16 24.01 -23.59
N GLU A 163 -2.44 23.14 -24.55
CA GLU A 163 -3.73 22.46 -24.66
C GLU A 163 -3.84 21.24 -23.76
N ASN A 164 -2.75 20.92 -23.05
CA ASN A 164 -2.65 19.74 -22.19
C ASN A 164 -2.93 18.43 -22.95
N GLU A 165 -2.43 18.37 -24.18
CA GLU A 165 -2.53 17.19 -25.01
C GLU A 165 -1.58 16.09 -24.56
N SER A 166 -1.97 14.86 -24.77
CA SER A 166 -1.05 13.71 -24.63
C SER A 166 -0.31 13.44 -25.94
N PHE A 167 0.68 12.58 -25.88
CA PHE A 167 1.29 12.04 -27.09
C PHE A 167 0.30 11.20 -27.88
N GLU A 168 0.53 11.07 -29.19
CA GLU A 168 -0.21 10.10 -29.99
C GLU A 168 -0.02 8.70 -29.44
N GLN A 169 -1.14 8.00 -29.26
CA GLN A 169 -1.16 6.66 -28.69
C GLN A 169 -1.65 5.68 -29.75
N CYS A 170 -1.30 4.41 -29.57
CA CYS A 170 -1.77 3.35 -30.46
C CYS A 170 -3.28 3.18 -30.36
N GLU A 171 -3.98 3.39 -31.45
CA GLU A 171 -5.43 3.20 -31.54
C GLU A 171 -5.79 1.74 -31.86
N GLU A 172 -4.84 0.98 -32.39
CA GLU A 172 -5.03 -0.42 -32.73
C GLU A 172 -4.69 -1.35 -31.55
N LYS A 173 -5.50 -2.37 -31.41
CA LYS A 173 -5.30 -3.41 -30.40
C LYS A 173 -4.37 -4.50 -30.93
N VAL A 174 -3.24 -4.70 -30.28
CA VAL A 174 -2.33 -5.81 -30.63
C VAL A 174 -2.76 -7.06 -29.87
N GLU A 175 -3.42 -7.99 -30.55
CA GLU A 175 -3.92 -9.23 -29.94
C GLU A 175 -3.13 -10.44 -30.41
N ASN A 176 -2.49 -11.11 -29.47
CA ASN A 176 -1.82 -12.40 -29.65
C ASN A 176 -2.02 -13.28 -28.41
N GLU A 177 -1.49 -14.49 -28.42
CA GLU A 177 -1.61 -15.45 -27.32
C GLU A 177 -1.10 -14.90 -25.99
N TYR A 178 -0.03 -14.09 -25.99
CA TYR A 178 0.64 -13.58 -24.78
C TYR A 178 0.32 -12.13 -24.45
N SER A 179 -0.45 -11.45 -25.27
CA SER A 179 -0.71 -10.03 -25.09
C SER A 179 -1.70 -9.72 -23.98
N VAL A 180 -1.49 -8.59 -23.32
CA VAL A 180 -2.47 -7.96 -22.44
C VAL A 180 -2.74 -6.55 -22.95
N ASN A 181 -4.00 -6.25 -23.20
CA ASN A 181 -4.43 -4.98 -23.76
C ASN A 181 -5.27 -4.20 -22.74
N ILE A 182 -4.82 -3.01 -22.40
CA ILE A 182 -5.47 -2.11 -21.45
C ILE A 182 -6.08 -0.94 -22.23
N PRO A 183 -7.40 -0.75 -22.20
CA PRO A 183 -8.05 0.35 -22.90
C PRO A 183 -7.70 1.66 -22.20
N MET A 184 -7.44 2.70 -22.99
CA MET A 184 -7.18 4.03 -22.50
C MET A 184 -7.98 5.10 -23.29
N ARG A 185 -8.12 6.27 -22.67
CA ARG A 185 -8.58 7.48 -23.32
C ARG A 185 -7.49 8.53 -23.24
N TYR A 186 -7.26 9.25 -24.33
CA TYR A 186 -6.29 10.31 -24.38
C TYR A 186 -6.81 11.49 -25.19
N TYR A 187 -6.31 12.69 -24.87
CA TYR A 187 -6.67 13.91 -25.58
C TYR A 187 -5.54 14.29 -26.52
N TYR A 188 -5.83 14.35 -27.82
CA TYR A 188 -4.86 14.64 -28.85
C TYR A 188 -5.50 15.31 -30.06
N LYS A 189 -4.87 16.39 -30.58
CA LYS A 189 -5.38 17.22 -31.68
C LYS A 189 -6.81 17.68 -31.45
N GLY A 190 -7.06 18.28 -30.27
CA GLY A 190 -8.35 18.87 -29.91
C GLY A 190 -9.49 17.88 -29.67
N LYS A 191 -9.22 16.56 -29.61
CA LYS A 191 -10.27 15.52 -29.47
C LYS A 191 -9.88 14.43 -28.50
N PHE A 192 -10.88 13.89 -27.79
CA PHE A 192 -10.70 12.66 -27.02
C PHE A 192 -10.74 11.44 -27.95
N ARG A 193 -9.67 10.64 -27.88
CA ARG A 193 -9.50 9.44 -28.66
C ARG A 193 -9.46 8.21 -27.76
N LYS A 194 -9.74 7.05 -28.34
CA LYS A 194 -9.59 5.76 -27.68
C LYS A 194 -8.27 5.14 -28.16
N GLY A 195 -7.52 4.56 -27.23
CA GLY A 195 -6.28 3.87 -27.54
C GLY A 195 -6.08 2.65 -26.65
N TRP A 196 -4.96 1.98 -26.88
CA TRP A 196 -4.60 0.75 -26.17
C TRP A 196 -3.16 0.83 -25.68
N ILE A 197 -2.97 0.45 -24.41
CA ILE A 197 -1.65 0.06 -23.94
C ILE A 197 -1.54 -1.43 -24.18
N SER A 198 -0.84 -1.81 -25.26
CA SER A 198 -0.69 -3.20 -25.67
C SER A 198 0.66 -3.75 -25.19
N ILE A 199 0.59 -4.67 -24.22
CA ILE A 199 1.75 -5.43 -23.74
C ILE A 199 1.78 -6.71 -24.54
N SER A 200 2.57 -6.74 -25.61
CA SER A 200 2.61 -7.85 -26.57
C SER A 200 3.22 -9.12 -26.01
N ASN A 201 4.07 -9.01 -24.99
CA ASN A 201 4.73 -10.15 -24.35
C ASN A 201 4.76 -9.94 -22.82
N CYS A 202 3.87 -10.64 -22.11
CA CYS A 202 3.77 -10.55 -20.65
C CYS A 202 4.95 -11.19 -19.89
N PHE A 203 5.77 -12.03 -20.53
CA PHE A 203 6.93 -12.67 -19.88
C PHE A 203 8.08 -11.71 -19.58
N ARG A 204 8.09 -10.52 -20.18
CA ARG A 204 9.11 -9.50 -19.89
C ARG A 204 8.91 -8.75 -18.57
N GLY A 205 7.91 -9.11 -17.82
CA GLY A 205 7.56 -8.41 -16.57
C GLY A 205 6.97 -7.02 -16.80
N THR A 206 6.04 -6.63 -15.95
CA THR A 206 5.39 -5.32 -15.99
C THR A 206 5.47 -4.69 -14.61
N TRP A 207 6.14 -3.54 -14.52
CA TRP A 207 6.25 -2.77 -13.29
C TRP A 207 5.22 -1.65 -13.28
N VAL A 208 4.36 -1.64 -12.25
CA VAL A 208 3.27 -0.65 -12.13
C VAL A 208 3.48 0.20 -10.89
N VAL A 209 3.77 1.48 -11.10
CA VAL A 209 3.99 2.46 -10.03
C VAL A 209 2.83 3.44 -9.95
N GLY A 210 2.44 3.78 -8.74
CA GLY A 210 1.39 4.78 -8.50
C GLY A 210 1.06 4.91 -7.01
N THR A 211 0.53 6.05 -6.62
CA THR A 211 0.11 6.33 -5.24
C THR A 211 -1.05 5.45 -4.80
N PRO A 212 -1.28 5.25 -3.50
CA PRO A 212 -2.49 4.61 -3.00
C PRO A 212 -3.75 5.29 -3.55
N GLY A 213 -4.73 4.50 -3.99
CA GLY A 213 -5.98 5.04 -4.56
C GLY A 213 -5.91 5.47 -6.03
N SER A 214 -4.76 5.36 -6.72
CA SER A 214 -4.60 5.76 -8.13
C SER A 214 -5.27 4.81 -9.15
N GLY A 215 -5.98 3.79 -8.70
CA GLY A 215 -6.71 2.86 -9.59
C GLY A 215 -5.86 1.73 -10.19
N LYS A 216 -4.61 1.50 -9.76
CA LYS A 216 -3.72 0.44 -10.29
C LYS A 216 -4.39 -0.93 -10.40
N THR A 217 -5.08 -1.33 -9.34
CA THR A 217 -5.76 -2.63 -9.30
C THR A 217 -6.84 -2.73 -10.37
N PHE A 218 -7.71 -1.75 -10.43
CA PHE A 218 -8.83 -1.73 -11.38
C PHE A 218 -8.38 -1.58 -12.83
N SER A 219 -7.46 -0.63 -13.08
CA SER A 219 -7.09 -0.27 -14.45
C SER A 219 -6.09 -1.22 -15.08
N ILE A 220 -5.26 -1.92 -14.28
CA ILE A 220 -4.16 -2.73 -14.79
C ILE A 220 -4.24 -4.17 -14.30
N ILE A 221 -4.26 -4.42 -12.98
CA ILE A 221 -4.16 -5.78 -12.45
C ILE A 221 -5.38 -6.63 -12.82
N GLU A 222 -6.59 -6.08 -12.74
CA GLU A 222 -7.81 -6.80 -13.14
C GLU A 222 -7.85 -7.15 -14.63
N PRO A 223 -7.50 -6.26 -15.58
CA PRO A 223 -7.32 -6.62 -16.98
C PRO A 223 -6.31 -7.75 -17.22
N PHE A 224 -5.19 -7.79 -16.47
CA PHE A 224 -4.24 -8.90 -16.54
C PHE A 224 -4.89 -10.21 -16.09
N ILE A 225 -5.49 -10.26 -14.91
CA ILE A 225 -6.18 -11.45 -14.39
C ILE A 225 -7.24 -11.94 -15.38
N ARG A 226 -8.07 -11.03 -15.88
CA ARG A 226 -9.16 -11.35 -16.82
C ARG A 226 -8.64 -11.95 -18.12
N GLN A 227 -7.63 -11.32 -18.73
CA GLN A 227 -7.13 -11.74 -20.04
C GLN A 227 -6.27 -12.98 -19.93
N HIS A 228 -5.40 -13.10 -18.95
CA HIS A 228 -4.62 -14.32 -18.73
C HIS A 228 -5.52 -15.52 -18.42
N SER A 229 -6.54 -15.35 -17.56
CA SER A 229 -7.51 -16.42 -17.30
C SER A 229 -8.27 -16.83 -18.56
N ALA A 230 -8.63 -15.87 -19.43
CA ALA A 230 -9.33 -16.17 -20.69
C ALA A 230 -8.44 -16.86 -21.73
N LYS A 231 -7.12 -16.74 -21.60
CA LYS A 231 -6.11 -17.38 -22.45
C LYS A 231 -5.58 -18.71 -21.89
N GLY A 232 -6.09 -19.15 -20.74
CA GLY A 232 -5.73 -20.42 -20.14
C GLY A 232 -4.43 -20.44 -19.34
N PHE A 233 -3.89 -19.28 -18.97
CA PHE A 233 -2.70 -19.22 -18.12
C PHE A 233 -2.99 -19.69 -16.71
N ALA A 234 -2.13 -20.53 -16.16
CA ALA A 234 -2.02 -20.71 -14.71
C ALA A 234 -1.43 -19.43 -14.09
N MET A 235 -1.78 -19.12 -12.84
CA MET A 235 -1.29 -17.89 -12.23
C MET A 235 -1.18 -17.96 -10.72
N VAL A 236 -0.20 -17.22 -10.19
CA VAL A 236 -0.07 -16.91 -8.76
C VAL A 236 -0.50 -15.46 -8.56
N VAL A 237 -1.42 -15.24 -7.64
CA VAL A 237 -1.92 -13.90 -7.31
C VAL A 237 -1.74 -13.64 -5.81
N TYR A 238 -1.00 -12.60 -5.48
CA TYR A 238 -0.88 -12.13 -4.11
C TYR A 238 -1.91 -11.04 -3.84
N ASP A 239 -2.87 -11.32 -2.99
CA ASP A 239 -3.93 -10.37 -2.62
C ASP A 239 -3.60 -9.71 -1.27
N TYR A 240 -2.99 -8.53 -1.33
CA TYR A 240 -2.62 -7.75 -0.15
C TYR A 240 -3.83 -7.26 0.65
N LYS A 241 -4.98 -7.14 0.01
CA LYS A 241 -6.26 -6.73 0.62
C LYS A 241 -7.32 -7.80 0.40
N PHE A 242 -7.05 -9.00 0.89
CA PHE A 242 -7.99 -10.09 0.78
C PHE A 242 -9.38 -9.68 1.32
N PRO A 243 -10.50 -10.02 0.63
CA PRO A 243 -10.64 -10.86 -0.57
C PRO A 243 -10.82 -10.08 -1.88
N THR A 244 -10.19 -8.92 -2.06
CA THR A 244 -10.47 -8.02 -3.20
C THR A 244 -10.12 -8.65 -4.56
N LEU A 245 -8.90 -9.14 -4.72
CA LEU A 245 -8.47 -9.83 -5.96
C LEU A 245 -8.95 -11.28 -5.99
N ALA A 246 -9.07 -11.90 -4.83
CA ALA A 246 -9.56 -13.27 -4.68
C ALA A 246 -10.91 -13.48 -5.36
N THR A 247 -11.89 -12.62 -5.06
CA THR A 247 -13.23 -12.67 -5.63
C THR A 247 -13.21 -12.57 -7.16
N LYS A 248 -12.39 -11.66 -7.69
CA LYS A 248 -12.27 -11.44 -9.14
C LYS A 248 -11.57 -12.60 -9.83
N LEU A 249 -10.48 -13.09 -9.25
CA LEU A 249 -9.75 -14.24 -9.76
C LEU A 249 -10.64 -15.49 -9.81
N TYR A 250 -11.36 -15.77 -8.73
CA TYR A 250 -12.28 -16.90 -8.66
C TYR A 250 -13.43 -16.79 -9.65
N TYR A 251 -14.01 -15.59 -9.80
CA TYR A 251 -15.04 -15.33 -10.82
C TYR A 251 -14.54 -15.65 -12.23
N HIS A 252 -13.37 -15.13 -12.61
CA HIS A 252 -12.81 -15.37 -13.93
C HIS A 252 -12.41 -16.84 -14.13
N TYR A 253 -11.87 -17.49 -13.10
CA TYR A 253 -11.58 -18.92 -13.12
C TYR A 253 -12.86 -19.72 -13.41
N LYS A 254 -13.92 -19.51 -12.64
CA LYS A 254 -15.20 -20.23 -12.83
C LYS A 254 -15.85 -19.95 -14.17
N LYS A 255 -15.85 -18.69 -14.61
CA LYS A 255 -16.37 -18.30 -15.92
C LYS A 255 -15.62 -18.99 -17.06
N ASN A 256 -14.31 -18.95 -17.03
CA ASN A 256 -13.47 -19.54 -18.09
C ASN A 256 -13.42 -21.07 -18.01
N GLN A 257 -13.59 -21.67 -16.83
CA GLN A 257 -13.77 -23.10 -16.65
C GLN A 257 -15.04 -23.59 -17.38
N LYS A 258 -16.16 -22.86 -17.21
CA LYS A 258 -17.42 -23.18 -17.93
C LYS A 258 -17.27 -23.03 -19.46
N LEU A 259 -16.41 -22.11 -19.91
CA LEU A 259 -16.12 -21.89 -21.33
C LEU A 259 -15.04 -22.83 -21.90
N GLY A 260 -14.51 -23.76 -21.11
CA GLY A 260 -13.47 -24.69 -21.53
C GLY A 260 -12.12 -24.04 -21.82
N LYS A 261 -11.89 -22.78 -21.35
CA LYS A 261 -10.66 -22.01 -21.58
C LYS A 261 -9.59 -22.25 -20.52
N VAL A 262 -9.97 -22.77 -19.36
CA VAL A 262 -9.03 -23.15 -18.30
C VAL A 262 -8.47 -24.55 -18.62
N PRO A 263 -7.19 -24.81 -18.42
CA PRO A 263 -6.59 -26.12 -18.65
C PRO A 263 -7.34 -27.23 -17.91
N LYS A 264 -7.45 -28.39 -18.53
CA LYS A 264 -8.10 -29.57 -17.93
C LYS A 264 -7.36 -29.95 -16.64
N GLY A 265 -8.12 -30.24 -15.57
CA GLY A 265 -7.54 -30.60 -14.27
C GLY A 265 -7.02 -29.43 -13.44
N CYS A 266 -7.05 -28.20 -13.95
CA CYS A 266 -6.59 -27.03 -13.23
C CYS A 266 -7.40 -26.81 -11.94
N LYS A 267 -6.69 -26.70 -10.83
CA LYS A 267 -7.27 -26.51 -9.49
C LYS A 267 -7.18 -25.04 -9.08
N PHE A 268 -8.07 -24.61 -8.20
CA PHE A 268 -8.02 -23.31 -7.55
C PHE A 268 -7.63 -23.48 -6.08
N ASN A 269 -6.52 -22.91 -5.69
CA ASN A 269 -5.97 -23.05 -4.34
C ASN A 269 -5.80 -21.67 -3.70
N ILE A 270 -6.09 -21.60 -2.39
CA ILE A 270 -5.92 -20.40 -1.58
C ILE A 270 -4.99 -20.75 -0.42
N ILE A 271 -3.98 -19.94 -0.18
CA ILE A 271 -3.16 -19.96 1.04
C ILE A 271 -3.51 -18.70 1.82
N ASN A 272 -4.07 -18.87 3.01
CA ASN A 272 -4.53 -17.78 3.85
C ASN A 272 -4.08 -18.01 5.30
N PHE A 273 -3.23 -17.12 5.81
CA PHE A 273 -2.74 -17.17 7.19
C PHE A 273 -3.63 -16.41 8.17
N VAL A 274 -4.61 -15.67 7.70
CA VAL A 274 -5.52 -14.89 8.55
C VAL A 274 -6.75 -15.72 8.90
N ASP A 275 -7.27 -16.44 7.90
CA ASP A 275 -8.45 -17.29 8.04
C ASP A 275 -8.15 -18.67 7.42
N VAL A 276 -7.74 -19.57 8.28
CA VAL A 276 -7.30 -20.92 7.88
C VAL A 276 -8.43 -21.80 7.35
N GLU A 277 -9.70 -21.48 7.64
CA GLU A 277 -10.85 -22.21 7.10
C GLU A 277 -10.92 -22.07 5.58
N TYR A 278 -10.46 -20.94 5.04
CA TYR A 278 -10.37 -20.70 3.61
C TYR A 278 -8.96 -20.97 3.04
N SER A 279 -8.11 -21.64 3.81
CA SER A 279 -6.76 -21.97 3.37
C SER A 279 -6.62 -23.42 2.99
N ARG A 280 -5.76 -23.69 2.03
CA ARG A 280 -5.22 -25.01 1.79
C ARG A 280 -3.97 -25.20 2.61
N ARG A 281 -3.74 -26.41 3.10
CA ARG A 281 -2.45 -26.80 3.67
C ARG A 281 -1.41 -26.95 2.56
N VAL A 282 -0.19 -26.58 2.86
CA VAL A 282 0.95 -26.68 1.95
C VAL A 282 2.19 -27.09 2.74
N ASN A 283 2.91 -28.05 2.23
CA ASN A 283 4.20 -28.44 2.82
C ASN A 283 5.34 -28.07 1.85
N PRO A 284 6.11 -27.01 2.11
CA PRO A 284 7.26 -26.64 1.28
C PRO A 284 8.48 -27.54 1.53
N ILE A 285 8.50 -28.27 2.65
CA ILE A 285 9.64 -29.10 3.08
C ILE A 285 9.38 -30.56 2.70
N GLN A 286 9.54 -30.87 1.42
CA GLN A 286 9.35 -32.21 0.88
C GLN A 286 10.60 -32.67 0.13
N ALA A 287 10.88 -33.96 0.16
CA ALA A 287 12.01 -34.57 -0.55
C ALA A 287 12.04 -34.27 -2.08
N LYS A 288 10.87 -34.04 -2.69
CA LYS A 288 10.79 -33.67 -4.10
C LYS A 288 11.35 -32.29 -4.42
N TYR A 289 11.41 -31.39 -3.42
CA TYR A 289 11.99 -30.05 -3.55
C TYR A 289 13.39 -29.98 -2.94
N ILE A 290 13.61 -30.73 -1.87
CA ILE A 290 14.86 -30.74 -1.10
C ILE A 290 15.53 -32.10 -1.28
N ASN A 291 16.23 -32.25 -2.36
CA ASN A 291 16.86 -33.51 -2.78
C ASN A 291 18.34 -33.61 -2.38
N ASN A 292 18.95 -32.53 -1.95
CA ASN A 292 20.34 -32.47 -1.52
C ASN A 292 20.55 -31.39 -0.46
N LEU A 293 21.73 -31.39 0.16
CA LEU A 293 22.10 -30.44 1.22
C LEU A 293 22.14 -28.99 0.73
N ALA A 294 22.50 -28.75 -0.52
CA ALA A 294 22.53 -27.41 -1.09
C ALA A 294 21.10 -26.81 -1.19
N ALA A 295 20.13 -27.62 -1.63
CA ALA A 295 18.73 -27.20 -1.66
C ALA A 295 18.16 -26.93 -0.26
N ALA A 296 18.59 -27.69 0.76
CA ALA A 296 18.24 -27.44 2.15
C ALA A 296 18.84 -26.11 2.64
N SER A 297 20.09 -25.82 2.30
CA SER A 297 20.77 -24.57 2.66
C SER A 297 20.11 -23.36 2.00
N GLU A 298 19.79 -23.43 0.71
CA GLU A 298 19.08 -22.37 -0.01
C GLU A 298 17.68 -22.11 0.59
N THR A 299 16.98 -23.18 0.96
CA THR A 299 15.67 -23.07 1.62
C THR A 299 15.79 -22.41 2.99
N ALA A 300 16.78 -22.80 3.79
CA ALA A 300 17.03 -22.23 5.10
C ALA A 300 17.41 -20.74 5.01
N GLU A 301 18.31 -20.40 4.08
CA GLU A 301 18.74 -19.01 3.83
C GLU A 301 17.56 -18.13 3.44
N THR A 302 16.80 -18.53 2.42
CA THR A 302 15.61 -17.81 1.94
C THR A 302 14.58 -17.61 3.05
N LEU A 303 14.36 -18.62 3.88
CA LEU A 303 13.43 -18.53 5.00
C LEU A 303 13.92 -17.51 6.03
N LEU A 304 15.17 -17.60 6.45
CA LEU A 304 15.72 -16.70 7.46
C LEU A 304 15.81 -15.25 6.96
N GLU A 305 16.22 -15.02 5.72
CA GLU A 305 16.20 -13.68 5.11
C GLU A 305 14.78 -13.08 5.09
N SER A 306 13.78 -13.90 4.76
CA SER A 306 12.38 -13.47 4.76
C SER A 306 11.90 -13.07 6.15
N LEU A 307 12.35 -13.75 7.19
CA LEU A 307 12.00 -13.47 8.59
C LEU A 307 12.78 -12.28 9.18
N GLN A 308 13.94 -11.94 8.61
CA GLN A 308 14.77 -10.81 9.05
C GLN A 308 14.33 -9.46 8.49
N LYS A 309 13.45 -9.39 7.52
CA LYS A 309 13.01 -8.15 6.86
C LYS A 309 12.66 -7.06 7.88
N GLY A 310 13.45 -5.97 7.87
CA GLY A 310 13.31 -4.81 8.75
C GLY A 310 14.53 -4.48 9.61
N LYS A 311 15.55 -5.32 9.66
CA LYS A 311 16.85 -4.93 10.24
C LYS A 311 17.68 -4.22 9.16
N LYS A 312 18.24 -3.06 9.50
CA LYS A 312 19.16 -2.32 8.64
C LYS A 312 20.41 -3.18 8.39
N GLU A 313 20.84 -3.26 7.14
CA GLU A 313 22.18 -3.71 6.76
C GLU A 313 23.20 -2.85 7.52
N GLY A 314 23.89 -3.41 8.48
CA GLY A 314 24.85 -2.67 9.29
C GLY A 314 25.39 -3.45 10.50
N GLY A 315 25.22 -4.77 10.51
CA GLY A 315 25.84 -5.63 11.51
C GLY A 315 27.33 -5.83 11.23
N GLY A 316 28.19 -5.74 12.24
CA GLY A 316 29.61 -6.09 12.14
C GLY A 316 29.81 -7.57 11.84
N GLY A 317 31.05 -8.01 11.60
CA GLY A 317 31.38 -9.39 11.22
C GLY A 317 30.87 -10.48 12.17
N SER A 318 30.62 -10.15 13.45
CA SER A 318 30.00 -11.07 14.42
C SER A 318 28.54 -11.39 14.08
N ASP A 319 27.74 -10.41 13.63
CA ASP A 319 26.35 -10.63 13.28
C ASP A 319 26.22 -11.55 12.06
N GLN A 320 27.11 -11.39 11.08
CA GLN A 320 27.16 -12.26 9.90
C GLN A 320 27.53 -13.70 10.29
N PHE A 321 28.45 -13.90 11.21
CA PHE A 321 28.81 -15.23 11.71
C PHE A 321 27.60 -15.93 12.35
N PHE A 322 26.86 -15.26 13.24
CA PHE A 322 25.69 -15.84 13.89
C PHE A 322 24.56 -16.13 12.89
N GLN A 323 24.37 -15.27 11.88
CA GLN A 323 23.38 -15.50 10.82
C GLN A 323 23.75 -16.72 9.97
N THR A 324 24.98 -16.82 9.49
CA THR A 324 25.43 -17.97 8.70
C THR A 324 25.34 -19.27 9.52
N SER A 325 25.68 -19.22 10.81
CA SER A 325 25.53 -20.36 11.71
C SER A 325 24.06 -20.77 11.84
N ALA A 326 23.14 -19.82 12.01
CA ALA A 326 21.70 -20.10 12.07
C ALA A 326 21.17 -20.75 10.79
N VAL A 327 21.63 -20.28 9.60
CA VAL A 327 21.30 -20.88 8.31
C VAL A 327 21.80 -22.33 8.25
N ASN A 328 23.07 -22.58 8.57
CA ASN A 328 23.66 -23.91 8.52
C ASN A 328 22.94 -24.89 9.46
N PHE A 329 22.58 -24.42 10.65
CA PHE A 329 21.87 -25.26 11.61
C PHE A 329 20.44 -25.59 11.16
N LEU A 330 19.71 -24.60 10.62
CA LEU A 330 18.39 -24.84 10.05
C LEU A 330 18.45 -25.77 8.83
N ALA A 331 19.45 -25.59 7.96
CA ALA A 331 19.69 -26.45 6.82
C ALA A 331 19.95 -27.91 7.24
N ALA A 332 20.75 -28.09 8.28
CA ALA A 332 20.99 -29.40 8.89
C ALA A 332 19.68 -30.05 9.37
N CYS A 333 18.87 -29.31 10.11
CA CYS A 333 17.57 -29.81 10.58
C CYS A 333 16.61 -30.15 9.42
N ILE A 334 16.50 -29.26 8.43
CA ILE A 334 15.63 -29.49 7.26
C ILE A 334 16.08 -30.75 6.52
N TYR A 335 17.36 -30.83 6.17
CA TYR A 335 17.89 -31.95 5.40
C TYR A 335 17.77 -33.26 6.15
N PHE A 336 18.12 -33.27 7.45
CA PHE A 336 17.97 -34.44 8.31
C PHE A 336 16.53 -34.97 8.28
N PHE A 337 15.53 -34.13 8.58
CA PHE A 337 14.15 -34.60 8.67
C PHE A 337 13.54 -35.00 7.33
N VAL A 338 13.91 -34.34 6.26
CA VAL A 338 13.51 -34.75 4.91
C VAL A 338 14.04 -36.17 4.59
N ASN A 339 15.27 -36.49 5.04
CA ASN A 339 15.89 -37.78 4.82
C ASN A 339 15.56 -38.82 5.91
N TYR A 340 15.30 -38.37 7.13
CA TYR A 340 14.99 -39.23 8.27
C TYR A 340 13.80 -40.17 8.02
N GLU A 341 12.80 -39.71 7.30
CA GLU A 341 11.62 -40.49 6.91
C GLU A 341 11.77 -41.14 5.53
N ARG A 342 12.99 -41.48 5.10
CA ARG A 342 13.22 -42.19 3.84
C ARG A 342 12.53 -43.54 3.84
N GLU A 343 11.93 -43.87 2.73
CA GLU A 343 11.34 -45.18 2.47
C GLU A 343 12.23 -45.97 1.50
N PRO A 344 12.66 -47.15 1.87
CA PRO A 344 13.49 -48.00 1.02
C PRO A 344 12.61 -48.76 0.01
N TYR A 345 13.13 -48.93 -1.19
CA TYR A 345 12.49 -49.69 -2.27
C TYR A 345 13.47 -50.65 -2.90
N ASP A 346 12.95 -51.79 -3.40
CA ASP A 346 13.71 -52.73 -4.22
C ASP A 346 13.84 -52.25 -5.67
N ALA A 347 14.58 -53.01 -6.51
CA ALA A 347 14.76 -52.69 -7.92
C ALA A 347 13.45 -52.69 -8.74
N ASN A 348 12.41 -53.34 -8.25
CA ASN A 348 11.10 -53.45 -8.89
C ASN A 348 10.12 -52.35 -8.41
N GLY A 349 10.60 -51.44 -7.56
CA GLY A 349 9.74 -50.41 -6.98
C GLY A 349 8.82 -50.88 -5.86
N LYS A 350 9.06 -52.06 -5.30
CA LYS A 350 8.34 -52.53 -4.12
C LYS A 350 8.92 -51.90 -2.88
N LYS A 351 8.07 -51.34 -2.02
CA LYS A 351 8.44 -50.75 -0.73
C LYS A 351 8.96 -51.81 0.22
N LEU A 352 10.08 -51.53 0.80
CA LEU A 352 10.74 -52.31 1.87
C LEU A 352 10.44 -51.67 3.24
N TYR A 353 10.76 -52.40 4.31
CA TYR A 353 10.59 -51.94 5.68
C TYR A 353 11.90 -51.43 6.27
N ALA A 354 11.93 -50.13 6.58
CA ALA A 354 13.05 -49.55 7.33
C ALA A 354 12.79 -49.69 8.83
N GLU A 355 13.66 -50.39 9.53
CA GLU A 355 13.56 -50.60 10.98
C GLU A 355 13.88 -49.31 11.72
N LYS A 356 12.95 -48.90 12.60
CA LYS A 356 13.15 -47.75 13.49
C LYS A 356 13.11 -48.20 14.94
N ARG A 357 13.93 -47.57 15.76
CA ARG A 357 13.95 -47.82 17.19
C ARG A 357 13.71 -46.54 17.95
N GLN A 358 12.82 -46.58 18.94
CA GLN A 358 12.56 -45.43 19.79
C GLN A 358 13.71 -45.28 20.78
N ASP A 359 14.30 -44.12 20.85
CA ASP A 359 15.30 -43.78 21.82
C ASP A 359 14.67 -43.70 23.23
N PRO A 360 15.18 -44.41 24.23
CA PRO A 360 14.57 -44.43 25.56
C PRO A 360 14.56 -43.08 26.26
N GLN A 361 15.54 -42.23 25.98
CA GLN A 361 15.70 -40.91 26.64
C GLN A 361 14.94 -39.80 25.91
N THR A 362 15.14 -39.71 24.60
CA THR A 362 14.56 -38.61 23.79
C THR A 362 13.15 -38.91 23.25
N LYS A 363 12.76 -40.20 23.30
CA LYS A 363 11.50 -40.71 22.72
C LYS A 363 11.33 -40.46 21.22
N PHE A 364 12.34 -39.98 20.53
CA PHE A 364 12.32 -39.90 19.08
C PHE A 364 12.58 -41.25 18.44
N TRP A 365 11.91 -41.50 17.32
CA TRP A 365 12.16 -42.70 16.54
C TRP A 365 13.36 -42.49 15.64
N LYS A 366 14.44 -43.22 15.87
CA LYS A 366 15.68 -43.18 15.08
C LYS A 366 15.73 -44.36 14.12
N PRO A 367 16.17 -44.14 12.85
CA PRO A 367 16.40 -45.26 11.94
C PRO A 367 17.59 -46.09 12.46
N THR A 368 17.46 -47.40 12.45
CA THR A 368 18.53 -48.31 12.83
C THR A 368 19.53 -48.58 11.69
N GLY A 369 19.21 -48.10 10.46
CA GLY A 369 19.98 -48.44 9.27
C GLY A 369 19.65 -49.83 8.70
N VAL A 370 18.87 -50.64 9.37
CA VAL A 370 18.49 -51.97 8.92
C VAL A 370 17.23 -51.89 8.08
N VAL A 371 17.27 -52.48 6.87
CA VAL A 371 16.12 -52.60 5.97
C VAL A 371 15.77 -54.10 5.82
N ARG A 372 14.46 -54.35 5.83
CA ARG A 372 13.91 -55.71 5.71
C ARG A 372 12.94 -55.79 4.56
N ASP A 373 12.72 -57.02 4.06
CA ASP A 373 11.69 -57.28 3.01
C ASP A 373 10.27 -57.00 3.49
N ARG A 374 10.02 -57.11 4.78
CA ARG A 374 8.80 -56.80 5.53
C ARG A 374 9.11 -56.62 7.01
N GLU A 375 8.13 -56.15 7.78
CA GLU A 375 8.29 -56.04 9.23
C GLU A 375 8.60 -57.44 9.83
N GLY A 376 9.70 -57.51 10.56
CA GLY A 376 10.21 -58.79 11.15
C GLY A 376 10.76 -59.79 10.14
N GLY A 377 10.88 -59.43 8.86
CA GLY A 377 11.43 -60.26 7.80
C GLY A 377 12.95 -60.26 7.69
N ASN A 378 13.45 -60.81 6.55
CA ASN A 378 14.88 -60.87 6.29
C ASN A 378 15.49 -59.49 6.00
N ILE A 379 16.75 -59.32 6.40
CA ILE A 379 17.53 -58.10 6.08
C ILE A 379 17.83 -58.11 4.60
N VAL A 380 17.54 -56.98 3.91
CA VAL A 380 17.78 -56.79 2.48
C VAL A 380 18.40 -55.44 2.22
N GLU A 381 19.16 -55.31 1.14
CA GLU A 381 19.70 -54.03 0.69
C GLU A 381 18.67 -53.32 -0.22
N PRO A 382 18.34 -52.07 0.05
CA PRO A 382 17.47 -51.31 -0.82
C PRO A 382 18.17 -50.91 -2.12
N ALA A 383 17.48 -50.98 -3.25
CA ALA A 383 18.01 -50.49 -4.51
C ALA A 383 18.07 -48.95 -4.55
N TYR A 384 17.09 -48.30 -3.92
CA TYR A 384 17.04 -46.86 -3.76
C TYR A 384 16.16 -46.45 -2.58
N TRP A 385 16.37 -45.23 -2.14
CA TRP A 385 15.59 -44.61 -1.08
C TRP A 385 14.76 -43.48 -1.64
N LEU A 386 13.45 -43.45 -1.32
CA LEU A 386 12.61 -42.25 -1.51
C LEU A 386 12.52 -41.52 -0.18
N GLY A 387 12.95 -40.28 -0.17
CA GLY A 387 12.73 -39.41 0.96
C GLY A 387 11.24 -39.21 1.17
N LYS A 388 10.73 -39.48 2.37
CA LYS A 388 9.54 -38.85 2.86
C LYS A 388 9.85 -37.37 3.08
N TYR A 389 9.03 -36.69 3.77
CA TYR A 389 9.23 -35.29 4.11
C TYR A 389 8.78 -35.06 5.54
N SER A 390 9.33 -34.02 6.11
CA SER A 390 8.85 -33.43 7.34
C SER A 390 8.10 -32.14 7.03
N ASP A 391 7.52 -31.52 8.04
CA ASP A 391 6.86 -30.24 7.93
C ASP A 391 7.47 -29.20 8.87
N MET A 392 7.13 -27.94 8.64
CA MET A 392 7.64 -26.84 9.45
C MET A 392 7.27 -26.97 10.93
N PRO A 393 6.03 -27.34 11.34
CA PRO A 393 5.69 -27.58 12.75
C PRO A 393 6.60 -28.58 13.43
N HIS A 394 6.97 -29.67 12.74
CA HIS A 394 7.86 -30.69 13.29
C HIS A 394 9.27 -30.13 13.54
N ILE A 395 9.83 -29.41 12.57
CA ILE A 395 11.15 -28.78 12.71
C ILE A 395 11.15 -27.76 13.84
N LEU A 396 10.13 -26.91 13.93
CA LEU A 396 10.02 -25.89 14.98
C LEU A 396 9.89 -26.52 16.37
N SER A 397 9.16 -27.64 16.48
CA SER A 397 9.06 -28.39 17.72
C SER A 397 10.43 -28.96 18.13
N PHE A 398 11.15 -29.57 17.19
CA PHE A 398 12.48 -30.11 17.42
C PHE A 398 13.50 -29.04 17.82
N LEU A 399 13.47 -27.87 17.25
CA LEU A 399 14.34 -26.75 17.63
C LEU A 399 14.15 -26.27 19.07
N ASN A 400 13.04 -26.62 19.72
CA ASN A 400 12.79 -26.28 21.12
C ASN A 400 13.29 -27.33 22.12
N GLU A 401 13.78 -28.47 21.62
CA GLU A 401 14.37 -29.51 22.48
C GLU A 401 15.71 -29.05 23.09
N SER A 402 16.24 -29.84 24.06
CA SER A 402 17.54 -29.59 24.63
C SER A 402 18.65 -29.72 23.59
N TYR A 403 19.74 -28.96 23.72
CA TYR A 403 20.87 -29.05 22.80
C TYR A 403 21.44 -30.45 22.74
N GLN A 404 21.51 -31.15 23.88
CA GLN A 404 21.97 -32.51 23.92
C GLN A 404 21.11 -33.43 23.06
N THR A 405 19.78 -33.36 23.22
CA THR A 405 18.82 -34.12 22.41
C THR A 405 18.96 -33.82 20.91
N ILE A 406 19.06 -32.52 20.57
CA ILE A 406 19.18 -32.09 19.18
C ILE A 406 20.44 -32.69 18.54
N PHE A 407 21.60 -32.61 19.20
CA PHE A 407 22.84 -33.12 18.61
C PHE A 407 22.87 -34.65 18.59
N GLU A 408 22.37 -35.33 19.61
CA GLU A 408 22.26 -36.81 19.62
C GLU A 408 21.42 -37.32 18.45
N VAL A 409 20.37 -36.56 18.04
CA VAL A 409 19.54 -36.92 16.90
C VAL A 409 20.23 -36.61 15.58
N LEU A 410 20.76 -35.38 15.40
CA LEU A 410 21.37 -34.96 14.15
C LEU A 410 22.67 -35.70 13.81
N GLU A 411 23.45 -36.09 14.82
CA GLU A 411 24.71 -36.87 14.66
C GLU A 411 24.49 -38.29 14.11
N THR A 412 23.25 -38.75 14.06
CA THR A 412 22.93 -40.04 13.42
C THR A 412 23.05 -40.02 11.90
N ASP A 413 23.15 -38.86 11.29
CA ASP A 413 23.30 -38.67 9.83
C ASP A 413 24.67 -38.06 9.52
N ASN A 414 25.54 -38.84 8.86
CA ASN A 414 26.89 -38.40 8.48
C ASN A 414 26.89 -37.28 7.44
N GLU A 415 25.85 -37.12 6.63
CA GLU A 415 25.77 -36.07 5.60
C GLU A 415 25.55 -34.71 6.25
N VAL A 416 24.94 -34.66 7.42
CA VAL A 416 24.66 -33.42 8.17
C VAL A 416 25.86 -33.02 9.09
N ALA A 417 26.69 -33.98 9.45
CA ALA A 417 27.82 -33.78 10.38
C ALA A 417 28.73 -32.57 10.04
N PRO A 418 29.08 -32.29 8.77
CA PRO A 418 29.92 -31.15 8.43
C PRO A 418 29.31 -29.79 8.82
N LEU A 419 28.00 -29.65 8.81
CA LEU A 419 27.30 -28.42 9.21
C LEU A 419 27.28 -28.25 10.74
N LEU A 420 27.46 -29.32 11.49
CA LEU A 420 27.36 -29.33 12.96
C LEU A 420 28.68 -29.06 13.67
N GLY A 421 29.83 -29.12 12.97
CA GLY A 421 31.16 -29.02 13.56
C GLY A 421 31.36 -27.84 14.53
N PRO A 422 31.05 -26.60 14.15
CA PRO A 422 31.17 -25.42 15.03
C PRO A 422 30.33 -25.56 16.32
N PHE A 423 29.13 -26.09 16.21
CA PHE A 423 28.17 -26.23 17.32
C PHE A 423 28.62 -27.34 18.29
N GLN A 424 29.08 -28.48 17.75
CA GLN A 424 29.62 -29.58 18.53
C GLN A 424 30.86 -29.15 19.32
N THR A 425 31.72 -28.32 18.70
CA THR A 425 32.92 -27.78 19.37
C THR A 425 32.51 -26.87 20.52
N ALA A 426 31.51 -25.98 20.31
CA ALA A 426 31.02 -25.13 21.38
C ALA A 426 30.39 -25.93 22.52
N LEU A 427 29.64 -27.01 22.22
CA LEU A 427 29.02 -27.87 23.23
C LEU A 427 30.09 -28.65 24.03
N LYS A 428 31.08 -29.25 23.37
CA LYS A 428 32.19 -29.97 23.99
C LYS A 428 33.01 -29.08 24.91
N ASN A 429 33.23 -27.82 24.49
CA ASN A 429 33.97 -26.83 25.27
C ASN A 429 33.12 -26.15 26.36
N LYS A 430 31.86 -26.55 26.51
CA LYS A 430 30.87 -25.91 27.42
C LYS A 430 30.71 -24.41 27.21
N ALA A 431 30.94 -23.94 25.98
CA ALA A 431 30.77 -22.53 25.57
C ALA A 431 29.30 -22.25 25.28
N MET A 432 28.45 -22.30 26.31
CA MET A 432 26.99 -22.21 26.17
C MET A 432 26.53 -20.87 25.63
N GLU A 433 27.20 -19.76 25.98
CA GLU A 433 26.89 -18.44 25.48
C GLU A 433 27.08 -18.33 23.94
N GLN A 434 28.16 -18.93 23.42
CA GLN A 434 28.41 -19.00 21.99
C GLN A 434 27.38 -19.88 21.30
N LEU A 435 27.05 -21.03 21.88
CA LEU A 435 26.04 -21.94 21.34
C LEU A 435 24.66 -21.27 21.30
N GLU A 436 24.30 -20.59 22.38
CA GLU A 436 23.03 -19.82 22.43
C GLU A 436 23.03 -18.66 21.43
N GLY A 437 24.15 -17.98 21.21
CA GLY A 437 24.29 -16.96 20.19
C GLY A 437 23.99 -17.50 18.78
N MET A 438 24.48 -18.69 18.47
CA MET A 438 24.28 -19.34 17.17
C MET A 438 22.85 -19.89 16.99
N ILE A 439 22.34 -20.65 17.94
CA ILE A 439 21.04 -21.34 17.84
C ILE A 439 19.91 -20.47 18.35
N GLY A 440 20.15 -19.66 19.39
CA GLY A 440 19.17 -18.74 19.93
C GLY A 440 18.71 -17.69 18.89
N THR A 441 19.64 -17.22 18.04
CA THR A 441 19.31 -16.36 16.90
C THR A 441 18.28 -17.03 15.99
N LEU A 442 18.47 -18.30 15.68
CA LEU A 442 17.51 -19.07 14.87
C LEU A 442 16.14 -19.18 15.56
N ARG A 443 16.11 -19.50 16.85
CA ARG A 443 14.87 -19.60 17.63
C ARG A 443 14.09 -18.28 17.65
N VAL A 444 14.77 -17.15 17.78
CA VAL A 444 14.15 -15.82 17.75
C VAL A 444 13.49 -15.55 16.39
N TYR A 445 14.14 -15.87 15.28
CA TYR A 445 13.56 -15.66 13.97
C TYR A 445 12.39 -16.61 13.69
N THR A 446 12.57 -17.89 13.97
CA THR A 446 11.56 -18.91 13.70
C THR A 446 10.35 -18.83 14.64
N SER A 447 10.48 -18.18 15.81
CA SER A 447 9.35 -17.94 16.72
C SER A 447 8.17 -17.22 16.05
N ARG A 448 8.42 -16.42 15.01
CA ARG A 448 7.37 -15.76 14.21
C ARG A 448 6.50 -16.75 13.42
N LEU A 449 7.01 -17.94 13.15
CA LEU A 449 6.27 -19.02 12.50
C LEU A 449 5.54 -19.93 13.49
N ALA A 450 5.80 -19.78 14.79
CA ALA A 450 5.19 -20.60 15.84
C ALA A 450 3.77 -20.11 16.19
N THR A 451 2.93 -19.90 15.19
CA THR A 451 1.52 -19.55 15.35
C THR A 451 0.62 -20.71 14.95
N LYS A 452 -0.60 -20.76 15.50
CA LYS A 452 -1.56 -21.81 15.19
C LYS A 452 -1.88 -21.86 13.69
N GLU A 453 -1.99 -20.68 13.07
CA GLU A 453 -2.27 -20.51 11.65
C GLU A 453 -1.12 -21.04 10.80
N SER A 454 0.13 -20.69 11.14
CA SER A 454 1.31 -21.22 10.44
C SER A 454 1.43 -22.73 10.58
N TYR A 455 1.18 -23.27 11.78
CA TYR A 455 1.20 -24.72 12.01
C TYR A 455 0.11 -25.44 11.24
N TRP A 456 -1.06 -24.82 11.08
CA TRP A 456 -2.14 -25.39 10.29
C TRP A 456 -1.82 -25.36 8.79
N VAL A 457 -1.30 -24.24 8.29
CA VAL A 457 -1.01 -24.05 6.86
C VAL A 457 0.19 -24.88 6.42
N PHE A 458 1.29 -24.88 7.19
CA PHE A 458 2.54 -25.58 6.82
C PHE A 458 2.59 -27.02 7.34
N HIS A 459 1.50 -27.75 7.22
CA HIS A 459 1.39 -29.12 7.70
C HIS A 459 1.57 -30.12 6.57
N ARG A 460 2.09 -31.34 6.93
CA ARG A 460 2.30 -32.44 5.97
C ARG A 460 1.04 -32.89 5.21
N ASP A 461 -0.15 -32.70 5.77
CA ASP A 461 -1.40 -33.01 5.07
C ASP A 461 -1.61 -32.14 3.82
N GLY A 462 -0.72 -31.18 3.54
CA GLY A 462 -0.72 -30.34 2.33
C GLY A 462 0.10 -30.89 1.17
N ASP A 463 0.51 -32.12 1.22
CA ASP A 463 1.45 -32.74 0.26
C ASP A 463 0.89 -32.98 -1.13
N ASP A 464 -0.39 -33.13 -1.22
CA ASP A 464 -1.10 -33.26 -2.50
C ASP A 464 -1.09 -31.95 -3.29
N PHE A 465 -0.67 -30.85 -2.68
CA PHE A 465 -0.49 -29.56 -3.34
C PHE A 465 0.92 -29.39 -3.88
N ASP A 466 1.04 -29.19 -5.19
CA ASP A 466 2.30 -28.88 -5.82
C ASP A 466 2.50 -27.36 -5.93
N LEU A 467 3.62 -26.88 -5.41
CA LEU A 467 4.03 -25.46 -5.53
C LEU A 467 4.37 -25.08 -6.98
N LYS A 468 4.62 -26.04 -7.87
CA LYS A 468 4.82 -25.80 -9.30
C LYS A 468 3.50 -25.51 -10.00
N VAL A 469 2.97 -24.32 -9.75
CA VAL A 469 1.65 -23.87 -10.25
C VAL A 469 1.53 -23.94 -11.78
N SER A 470 2.64 -23.76 -12.48
CA SER A 470 2.72 -23.76 -13.95
C SER A 470 3.03 -25.13 -14.57
N ASP A 471 3.04 -26.21 -13.78
CA ASP A 471 3.27 -27.55 -14.32
C ASP A 471 2.15 -27.91 -15.30
N PRO A 472 2.44 -28.22 -16.59
CA PRO A 472 1.43 -28.59 -17.57
C PRO A 472 0.60 -29.81 -17.18
N LYS A 473 1.17 -30.71 -16.37
CA LYS A 473 0.48 -31.92 -15.90
C LYS A 473 -0.51 -31.63 -14.76
N ASN A 474 -0.24 -30.60 -13.95
CA ASN A 474 -1.04 -30.26 -12.79
C ASN A 474 -1.16 -28.74 -12.61
N PRO A 475 -1.70 -28.01 -13.62
CA PRO A 475 -1.78 -26.56 -13.56
C PRO A 475 -2.71 -26.13 -12.43
N SER A 476 -2.43 -24.98 -11.84
CA SER A 476 -3.29 -24.44 -10.80
C SER A 476 -3.32 -22.91 -10.77
N TYR A 477 -4.37 -22.37 -10.18
CA TYR A 477 -4.45 -20.99 -9.75
C TYR A 477 -4.12 -20.98 -8.27
N LEU A 478 -3.12 -20.21 -7.88
CA LEU A 478 -2.73 -20.02 -6.49
C LEU A 478 -2.99 -18.59 -6.07
N LEU A 479 -3.84 -18.42 -5.08
CA LEU A 479 -4.05 -17.15 -4.40
C LEU A 479 -3.34 -17.19 -3.06
N ILE A 480 -2.47 -16.20 -2.82
CA ILE A 480 -1.85 -15.97 -1.51
C ILE A 480 -2.56 -14.77 -0.89
N ALA A 481 -3.29 -15.01 0.18
CA ALA A 481 -4.07 -14.00 0.87
C ALA A 481 -3.27 -13.35 2.01
N ASN A 482 -3.35 -12.04 2.11
CA ASN A 482 -2.86 -11.27 3.23
C ASN A 482 -3.89 -10.20 3.61
N ASP A 483 -4.05 -9.96 4.91
CA ASP A 483 -4.87 -8.86 5.43
C ASP A 483 -4.06 -8.08 6.46
N PRO A 484 -3.47 -6.94 6.08
CA PRO A 484 -2.68 -6.11 6.98
C PRO A 484 -3.50 -5.37 8.04
N GLY A 485 -4.82 -5.47 7.99
CA GLY A 485 -5.71 -4.56 8.73
C GLY A 485 -6.74 -5.18 9.66
N ASN A 486 -6.46 -6.30 10.31
CA ASN A 486 -7.32 -6.87 11.38
C ASN A 486 -8.80 -7.14 11.05
N GLY A 487 -9.23 -8.38 11.10
CA GLY A 487 -10.50 -8.87 11.66
C GLY A 487 -11.86 -8.27 11.26
N LYS A 488 -11.92 -7.13 10.59
CA LYS A 488 -13.17 -6.52 10.16
C LYS A 488 -13.79 -7.13 8.89
N TYR A 489 -13.06 -8.01 8.22
CA TYR A 489 -13.50 -8.64 6.96
C TYR A 489 -14.10 -10.04 7.11
N HIS A 490 -14.12 -10.62 8.32
CA HIS A 490 -14.74 -11.91 8.59
C HIS A 490 -16.20 -12.02 8.07
N ARG A 491 -16.96 -10.93 8.05
CA ARG A 491 -18.34 -10.94 7.56
C ARG A 491 -18.50 -10.96 6.03
N ARG A 492 -17.43 -10.76 5.26
CA ARG A 492 -17.49 -10.83 3.77
C ARG A 492 -17.05 -12.16 3.20
N ALA A 493 -16.26 -12.92 3.93
CA ALA A 493 -15.83 -14.26 3.53
C ALA A 493 -16.99 -15.26 3.55
N GLU A 494 -17.96 -15.13 4.45
CA GLU A 494 -19.17 -15.96 4.51
C GLU A 494 -20.03 -15.96 3.22
N ARG A 495 -19.74 -15.06 2.28
CA ARG A 495 -20.43 -15.00 0.98
C ARG A 495 -19.82 -15.85 -0.13
N PHE A 496 -18.73 -16.55 0.13
CA PHE A 496 -18.14 -17.42 -0.89
C PHE A 496 -18.97 -18.69 -1.13
N ASP A 497 -19.73 -19.15 -0.14
CA ASP A 497 -20.42 -20.45 -0.22
C ASP A 497 -21.93 -20.39 -0.44
N SER A 498 -22.63 -19.32 -0.14
CA SER A 498 -24.08 -19.41 -0.06
C SER A 498 -24.90 -18.72 -1.14
N LYS A 499 -24.36 -17.83 -1.95
CA LYS A 499 -25.08 -17.32 -3.15
C LYS A 499 -24.07 -16.65 -4.11
N SER A 500 -23.87 -17.25 -5.27
CA SER A 500 -23.26 -16.65 -6.45
C SER A 500 -24.11 -15.47 -6.98
N THR A 501 -24.27 -14.43 -6.22
CA THR A 501 -24.70 -13.14 -6.73
C THR A 501 -23.42 -12.36 -7.11
N CYS A 502 -22.76 -12.83 -8.18
CA CYS A 502 -21.89 -11.98 -8.95
C CYS A 502 -22.75 -10.85 -9.49
N TYR A 503 -22.51 -9.64 -9.00
CA TYR A 503 -22.94 -8.47 -9.75
C TYR A 503 -22.25 -8.55 -11.11
N PRO A 504 -22.99 -8.54 -12.21
CA PRO A 504 -22.39 -8.44 -13.52
C PRO A 504 -21.68 -7.08 -13.56
N CYS A 505 -20.35 -7.09 -13.59
CA CYS A 505 -19.64 -5.95 -14.13
C CYS A 505 -19.95 -5.93 -15.62
N GLU A 506 -21.08 -5.38 -15.99
CA GLU A 506 -21.35 -4.92 -17.33
C GLU A 506 -20.37 -3.77 -17.61
N TYR A 507 -19.25 -4.12 -18.18
CA TYR A 507 -18.54 -3.17 -19.01
C TYR A 507 -19.45 -2.92 -20.21
N GLY A 508 -20.15 -1.81 -20.17
CA GLY A 508 -21.00 -1.35 -21.23
C GLY A 508 -20.28 -1.44 -22.56
N SER A 509 -20.64 -2.39 -23.38
CA SER A 509 -20.67 -2.18 -24.80
C SER A 509 -21.52 -0.94 -24.99
N GLY A 510 -20.90 0.22 -25.31
CA GLY A 510 -21.59 1.45 -25.57
C GLY A 510 -22.64 1.23 -26.66
N LYS A 511 -23.87 1.02 -26.25
CA LYS A 511 -25.01 1.33 -27.11
C LYS A 511 -25.14 2.85 -27.06
N GLU A 512 -24.78 3.44 -28.16
CA GLU A 512 -25.14 4.83 -28.51
C GLU A 512 -26.63 5.01 -28.25
N HIS A 513 -26.97 5.80 -27.24
CA HIS A 513 -28.28 6.45 -27.21
C HIS A 513 -28.24 7.54 -28.26
N SER A 514 -28.70 7.22 -29.46
CA SER A 514 -29.16 8.18 -30.43
C SER A 514 -30.38 8.87 -29.83
N GLY A 515 -30.18 10.00 -29.19
CA GLY A 515 -31.25 10.90 -28.80
C GLY A 515 -31.93 11.44 -30.04
N LYS A 516 -33.06 10.88 -30.41
CA LYS A 516 -34.01 11.53 -31.31
C LYS A 516 -34.63 12.69 -30.55
N HIS A 517 -34.21 13.89 -30.90
CA HIS A 517 -35.01 15.08 -30.66
C HIS A 517 -36.32 14.96 -31.45
N HIS A 518 -37.42 14.75 -30.77
CA HIS A 518 -38.72 15.15 -31.28
C HIS A 518 -39.04 16.55 -30.77
N ARG A 519 -39.11 17.49 -31.71
CA ARG A 519 -39.81 18.76 -31.54
C ARG A 519 -41.33 18.46 -31.57
N GLY A 520 -42.01 19.07 -30.64
CA GLY A 520 -43.44 19.19 -30.54
C GLY A 520 -43.75 20.13 -29.39
#